data_ff82db4397bf13457d36bf18a6bb2d3f
#
_entry.id   ff82db4397bf13457d36bf18a6bb2d3f
#
_cell.length_a   1.000
_cell.length_b   1.000
_cell.length_c   1.000
_cell.angle_alpha   90.00
_cell.angle_beta   90.00
_cell.angle_gamma   90.00
#
_symmetry.space_group_name_H-M   'P 1'
#
loop_
_entity.id
_entity.type
_entity.pdbx_description
1 polymer ?
#
loop_
_entity_poly.entity_id
_entity_poly.type
_entity_poly.pdbx_seq_one_letter_code
_entity_poly.pdbx_strand_id
1 'polypeptide(L)'
;MANTSRKWTRETWQIAAAMIQYPNVLADGSSVQDQSVEQWAETLADVVDAGFTELDPTDSWIRLADLPAARRDDFVKLTRDLGLSMPAISTSRRSVIDPEHGDEYLAYGHRVIDTAAAIGAGSVSFGFFGPLTDAQKKALWFWTVDGVKNPEDPAVWRQAVQRIRELGRHAEELGIELALEMYEDTYIGSADSAVRFVTDVGLPNVGINADLGNLVRLHRPVEHWQPMMAKVAPFAKYWHVKNYYRTEDETSGLVVTHPAPLEFGVINYRAAIRMALAHGFDSPFLCEHYGGDGLSVSAANRDYLRRILPRD
;
A
#
# COMPACT_ATOMS: atom_id res chain seq x y z
N MET A 1 -2.48 24.08 -24.40
CA MET A 1 -2.18 22.89 -23.60
C MET A 1 -0.82 23.12 -22.98
N ALA A 2 -0.74 23.39 -21.70
CA ALA A 2 0.53 23.59 -21.01
C ALA A 2 1.26 22.25 -21.01
N ASN A 3 2.43 22.19 -21.65
CA ASN A 3 3.35 21.07 -21.56
C ASN A 3 4.01 21.16 -20.17
N THR A 4 3.32 20.69 -19.14
CA THR A 4 3.94 20.47 -17.83
C THR A 4 4.87 19.29 -18.00
N SER A 5 6.18 19.56 -18.01
CA SER A 5 7.19 18.49 -17.98
C SER A 5 6.85 17.57 -16.81
N ARG A 6 6.63 16.28 -17.08
CA ARG A 6 6.38 15.28 -16.04
C ARG A 6 7.58 15.24 -15.09
N LYS A 7 7.32 15.09 -13.80
CA LYS A 7 8.35 14.92 -12.77
C LYS A 7 9.23 13.69 -13.04
N TRP A 8 8.66 12.65 -13.64
CA TRP A 8 9.28 11.35 -13.84
C TRP A 8 9.21 10.87 -15.29
N THR A 9 10.28 10.24 -15.74
CA THR A 9 10.32 9.42 -16.97
C THR A 9 10.23 7.94 -16.61
N ARG A 10 10.13 7.07 -17.61
CA ARG A 10 10.17 5.61 -17.40
C ARG A 10 11.41 5.15 -16.66
N GLU A 11 12.55 5.80 -16.88
CA GLU A 11 13.84 5.47 -16.27
C GLU A 11 13.96 5.98 -14.83
N THR A 12 13.36 7.14 -14.55
CA THR A 12 13.49 7.83 -13.25
C THR A 12 12.31 7.60 -12.32
N TRP A 13 11.19 7.02 -12.82
CA TRP A 13 10.03 6.76 -11.97
C TRP A 13 10.40 5.88 -10.79
N GLN A 14 10.06 6.28 -9.58
CA GLN A 14 10.29 5.45 -8.39
C GLN A 14 9.36 4.24 -8.41
N ILE A 15 9.95 3.04 -8.37
CA ILE A 15 9.22 1.76 -8.32
C ILE A 15 9.84 0.91 -7.23
N ALA A 16 9.21 0.91 -6.07
CA ALA A 16 9.69 0.28 -4.85
C ALA A 16 9.23 -1.18 -4.71
N ALA A 17 10.02 -1.99 -4.02
CA ALA A 17 9.59 -3.27 -3.49
C ALA A 17 8.78 -3.02 -2.21
N ALA A 18 7.50 -3.38 -2.18
CA ALA A 18 6.76 -3.47 -0.94
C ALA A 18 7.18 -4.75 -0.20
N MET A 19 7.67 -4.60 1.04
CA MET A 19 8.31 -5.71 1.78
C MET A 19 7.31 -6.67 2.43
N ILE A 20 6.12 -6.84 1.84
CA ILE A 20 5.03 -7.63 2.41
C ILE A 20 5.30 -9.15 2.46
N GLN A 21 6.20 -9.65 1.62
CA GLN A 21 6.60 -11.04 1.61
C GLN A 21 7.51 -11.43 2.78
N TYR A 22 8.08 -10.45 3.48
CA TYR A 22 8.90 -10.69 4.65
C TYR A 22 8.04 -10.56 5.92
N PRO A 23 8.08 -11.55 6.84
CA PRO A 23 7.28 -11.51 8.05
C PRO A 23 7.91 -10.59 9.10
N ASN A 24 7.09 -9.98 9.95
CA ASN A 24 7.57 -9.22 11.11
C ASN A 24 7.93 -10.10 12.33
N VAL A 25 7.50 -11.37 12.32
CA VAL A 25 7.85 -12.39 13.30
C VAL A 25 8.44 -13.58 12.55
N LEU A 26 9.65 -13.96 12.92
CA LEU A 26 10.38 -15.03 12.28
C LEU A 26 9.88 -16.42 12.74
N ALA A 27 10.32 -17.48 12.08
CA ALA A 27 9.90 -18.86 12.37
C ALA A 27 10.27 -19.33 13.79
N ASP A 28 11.29 -18.76 14.39
CA ASP A 28 11.72 -19.00 15.78
C ASP A 28 10.95 -18.17 16.82
N GLY A 29 10.01 -17.33 16.37
CA GLY A 29 9.21 -16.44 17.20
C GLY A 29 9.87 -15.10 17.54
N SER A 30 11.09 -14.85 17.09
CA SER A 30 11.76 -13.55 17.26
C SER A 30 11.16 -12.47 16.36
N SER A 31 11.29 -11.20 16.78
CA SER A 31 10.78 -10.06 16.00
C SER A 31 11.86 -9.47 15.12
N VAL A 32 11.50 -9.10 13.91
CA VAL A 32 12.37 -8.30 13.01
C VAL A 32 12.77 -6.97 13.65
N GLN A 33 11.95 -6.42 14.56
CA GLN A 33 12.27 -5.21 15.31
C GLN A 33 13.54 -5.37 16.17
N ASP A 34 13.85 -6.59 16.62
CA ASP A 34 14.94 -6.91 17.52
C ASP A 34 16.19 -7.43 16.80
N GLN A 35 16.13 -7.62 15.48
CA GLN A 35 17.26 -8.07 14.66
C GLN A 35 18.45 -7.11 14.73
N SER A 36 19.67 -7.63 14.58
CA SER A 36 20.87 -6.81 14.42
C SER A 36 20.89 -6.10 13.05
N VAL A 37 21.76 -5.12 12.91
CA VAL A 37 21.96 -4.40 11.62
C VAL A 37 22.41 -5.38 10.52
N GLU A 38 23.24 -6.37 10.87
CA GLU A 38 23.72 -7.40 9.95
C GLU A 38 22.58 -8.30 9.45
N GLN A 39 21.65 -8.67 10.33
CA GLN A 39 20.48 -9.46 9.96
C GLN A 39 19.51 -8.68 9.05
N TRP A 40 19.32 -7.37 9.31
CA TRP A 40 18.59 -6.52 8.39
C TRP A 40 19.30 -6.40 7.03
N ALA A 41 20.66 -6.32 7.05
CA ALA A 41 21.44 -6.26 5.82
C ALA A 41 21.28 -7.51 4.95
N GLU A 42 21.17 -8.71 5.55
CA GLU A 42 20.89 -9.95 4.81
C GLU A 42 19.57 -9.87 4.04
N THR A 43 18.49 -9.41 4.70
CA THR A 43 17.18 -9.23 4.02
C THR A 43 17.22 -8.13 2.95
N LEU A 44 17.94 -7.03 3.20
CA LEU A 44 18.04 -5.93 2.23
C LEU A 44 18.95 -6.27 1.06
N ALA A 45 19.92 -7.19 1.23
CA ALA A 45 20.75 -7.69 0.13
C ALA A 45 19.87 -8.39 -0.93
N ASP A 46 18.87 -9.17 -0.54
CA ASP A 46 17.92 -9.78 -1.48
C ASP A 46 17.22 -8.71 -2.35
N VAL A 47 16.85 -7.58 -1.75
CA VAL A 47 16.18 -6.46 -2.45
C VAL A 47 17.12 -5.82 -3.47
N VAL A 48 18.39 -5.63 -3.09
CA VAL A 48 19.45 -5.12 -3.99
C VAL A 48 19.72 -6.09 -5.12
N ASP A 49 19.85 -7.39 -4.81
CA ASP A 49 20.11 -8.44 -5.79
C ASP A 49 18.94 -8.60 -6.78
N ALA A 50 17.70 -8.34 -6.33
CA ALA A 50 16.53 -8.24 -7.19
C ALA A 50 16.53 -6.96 -8.07
N GLY A 51 17.52 -6.07 -7.90
CA GLY A 51 17.72 -4.87 -8.69
C GLY A 51 16.82 -3.70 -8.33
N PHE A 52 16.26 -3.65 -7.13
CA PHE A 52 15.55 -2.48 -6.62
C PHE A 52 16.52 -1.43 -6.07
N THR A 53 16.15 -0.18 -6.22
CA THR A 53 16.78 1.00 -5.61
C THR A 53 15.83 1.70 -4.63
N GLU A 54 14.58 1.24 -4.57
CA GLU A 54 13.56 1.74 -3.66
C GLU A 54 12.84 0.59 -2.96
N LEU A 55 12.48 0.79 -1.68
CA LEU A 55 11.63 -0.12 -0.92
C LEU A 55 10.58 0.63 -0.10
N ASP A 56 9.48 -0.04 0.20
CA ASP A 56 8.50 0.35 1.20
C ASP A 56 8.63 -0.62 2.39
N PRO A 57 9.13 -0.12 3.54
CA PRO A 57 9.36 -0.95 4.73
C PRO A 57 8.06 -1.24 5.48
N THR A 58 7.02 -1.66 4.80
CA THR A 58 5.69 -1.87 5.35
C THR A 58 5.66 -2.44 6.78
N ASP A 59 4.66 -2.07 7.59
CA ASP A 59 4.44 -2.60 8.94
C ASP A 59 4.33 -4.14 8.99
N SER A 60 4.07 -4.77 7.86
CA SER A 60 4.05 -6.23 7.74
C SER A 60 5.44 -6.85 7.92
N TRP A 61 6.50 -6.09 7.70
CA TRP A 61 7.90 -6.49 7.90
C TRP A 61 8.51 -5.75 9.10
N ILE A 62 8.74 -4.43 8.99
CA ILE A 62 9.40 -3.64 10.03
C ILE A 62 8.64 -2.35 10.32
N ARG A 63 8.31 -2.10 11.57
CA ARG A 63 7.62 -0.88 12.02
C ARG A 63 8.63 0.19 12.41
N LEU A 64 9.08 0.99 11.45
CA LEU A 64 10.09 2.02 11.68
C LEU A 64 9.68 3.06 12.74
N ALA A 65 8.39 3.38 12.82
CA ALA A 65 7.85 4.33 13.79
C ALA A 65 7.83 3.80 15.24
N ASP A 66 7.97 2.48 15.43
CA ASP A 66 8.09 1.85 16.75
C ASP A 66 9.54 1.56 17.14
N LEU A 67 10.51 1.75 16.24
CA LEU A 67 11.92 1.61 16.56
C LEU A 67 12.39 2.78 17.44
N PRO A 68 13.23 2.54 18.46
CA PRO A 68 13.99 3.60 19.12
C PRO A 68 14.79 4.42 18.10
N ALA A 69 14.93 5.73 18.32
CA ALA A 69 15.55 6.65 17.36
C ALA A 69 16.91 6.16 16.83
N ALA A 70 17.80 5.71 17.73
CA ALA A 70 19.12 5.19 17.34
C ALA A 70 19.02 3.97 16.41
N ARG A 71 18.09 3.06 16.68
CA ARG A 71 17.87 1.85 15.85
C ARG A 71 17.30 2.21 14.48
N ARG A 72 16.39 3.19 14.44
CA ARG A 72 15.86 3.72 13.19
C ARG A 72 16.97 4.39 12.37
N ASP A 73 17.84 5.17 13.01
CA ASP A 73 18.97 5.82 12.34
C ASP A 73 19.96 4.79 11.77
N ASP A 74 20.22 3.69 12.49
CA ASP A 74 21.02 2.56 12.02
C ASP A 74 20.39 1.92 10.78
N PHE A 75 19.06 1.69 10.78
CA PHE A 75 18.35 1.14 9.65
C PHE A 75 18.39 2.07 8.42
N VAL A 76 18.17 3.37 8.61
CA VAL A 76 18.24 4.38 7.55
C VAL A 76 19.65 4.49 6.98
N LYS A 77 20.67 4.43 7.85
CA LYS A 77 22.07 4.40 7.40
C LYS A 77 22.35 3.16 6.56
N LEU A 78 21.92 1.99 7.04
CA LEU A 78 22.09 0.73 6.32
C LEU A 78 21.44 0.77 4.93
N THR A 79 20.18 1.21 4.83
CA THR A 79 19.49 1.31 3.52
C THR A 79 20.25 2.24 2.57
N ARG A 80 20.72 3.36 3.06
CA ARG A 80 21.54 4.30 2.26
C ARG A 80 22.86 3.70 1.80
N ASP A 81 23.57 3.01 2.70
CA ASP A 81 24.86 2.38 2.40
C ASP A 81 24.70 1.27 1.33
N LEU A 82 23.52 0.63 1.25
CA LEU A 82 23.14 -0.34 0.23
C LEU A 82 22.59 0.30 -1.06
N GLY A 83 22.52 1.64 -1.14
CA GLY A 83 21.97 2.35 -2.29
C GLY A 83 20.45 2.31 -2.41
N LEU A 84 19.75 1.98 -1.32
CA LEU A 84 18.30 1.93 -1.25
C LEU A 84 17.72 3.23 -0.68
N SER A 85 16.56 3.65 -1.18
CA SER A 85 15.74 4.73 -0.63
C SER A 85 14.36 4.24 -0.24
N MET A 86 13.67 4.99 0.61
CA MET A 86 12.33 4.69 1.09
C MET A 86 11.40 5.84 0.71
N PRO A 87 10.81 5.84 -0.50
CA PRO A 87 9.96 6.94 -0.97
C PRO A 87 8.63 7.01 -0.23
N ALA A 88 8.23 5.94 0.44
CA ALA A 88 6.94 5.79 1.10
C ALA A 88 7.02 4.84 2.29
N ILE A 89 6.04 4.93 3.20
CA ILE A 89 5.80 3.97 4.28
C ILE A 89 4.33 3.55 4.23
N SER A 90 4.06 2.24 4.19
CA SER A 90 2.72 1.69 4.39
C SER A 90 2.53 1.06 5.76
N THR A 91 1.36 1.30 6.34
CA THR A 91 0.98 0.72 7.63
C THR A 91 0.08 -0.50 7.43
N SER A 92 0.00 -1.36 8.43
CA SER A 92 -0.82 -2.56 8.38
C SER A 92 -1.58 -2.77 9.70
N ARG A 93 -2.89 -3.04 9.58
CA ARG A 93 -3.77 -3.53 10.66
C ARG A 93 -3.81 -2.69 11.93
N ARG A 94 -3.64 -1.36 11.78
CA ARG A 94 -3.76 -0.37 12.85
C ARG A 94 -4.78 0.69 12.47
N SER A 95 -6.04 0.30 12.48
CA SER A 95 -7.16 1.16 12.11
C SER A 95 -7.43 2.20 13.20
N VAL A 96 -7.48 3.46 12.82
CA VAL A 96 -7.83 4.57 13.74
C VAL A 96 -9.26 4.49 14.28
N ILE A 97 -10.09 3.57 13.79
CA ILE A 97 -11.44 3.29 14.29
C ILE A 97 -11.54 1.96 15.02
N ASP A 98 -10.41 1.34 15.37
CA ASP A 98 -10.42 0.18 16.22
C ASP A 98 -11.13 0.53 17.55
N PRO A 99 -12.10 -0.28 18.02
CA PRO A 99 -12.92 0.06 19.20
C PRO A 99 -12.10 0.06 20.50
N GLU A 100 -11.00 -0.68 20.56
CA GLU A 100 -10.17 -0.82 21.78
C GLU A 100 -8.89 0.00 21.67
N HIS A 101 -8.29 0.08 20.47
CA HIS A 101 -6.95 0.64 20.25
C HIS A 101 -6.93 1.87 19.35
N GLY A 102 -8.09 2.40 18.94
CA GLY A 102 -8.17 3.48 17.96
C GLY A 102 -7.38 4.75 18.33
N ASP A 103 -7.32 5.11 19.62
CA ASP A 103 -6.53 6.26 20.08
C ASP A 103 -5.02 5.96 20.06
N GLU A 104 -4.62 4.75 20.42
CA GLU A 104 -3.22 4.28 20.29
C GLU A 104 -2.79 4.29 18.82
N TYR A 105 -3.65 3.81 17.91
CA TYR A 105 -3.36 3.77 16.48
C TYR A 105 -3.36 5.16 15.83
N LEU A 106 -4.15 6.10 16.33
CA LEU A 106 -4.07 7.50 15.94
C LEU A 106 -2.70 8.10 16.34
N ALA A 107 -2.28 7.87 17.60
CA ALA A 107 -0.96 8.30 18.07
C ALA A 107 0.18 7.63 17.28
N TYR A 108 0.03 6.35 16.91
CA TYR A 108 0.96 5.67 16.02
C TYR A 108 1.00 6.30 14.63
N GLY A 109 -0.15 6.68 14.06
CA GLY A 109 -0.24 7.38 12.78
C GLY A 109 0.59 8.67 12.77
N HIS A 110 0.53 9.46 13.84
CA HIS A 110 1.37 10.65 13.99
C HIS A 110 2.87 10.29 13.98
N ARG A 111 3.29 9.25 14.71
CA ARG A 111 4.69 8.79 14.69
C ARG A 111 5.15 8.28 13.33
N VAL A 112 4.26 7.66 12.55
CA VAL A 112 4.56 7.23 11.17
C VAL A 112 4.83 8.45 10.28
N ILE A 113 4.01 9.50 10.38
CA ILE A 113 4.17 10.75 9.62
C ILE A 113 5.50 11.42 9.99
N ASP A 114 5.81 11.56 11.30
CA ASP A 114 7.10 12.09 11.78
C ASP A 114 8.29 11.26 11.25
N THR A 115 8.13 9.93 11.26
CA THR A 115 9.15 9.02 10.76
C THR A 115 9.34 9.18 9.26
N ALA A 116 8.26 9.29 8.48
CA ALA A 116 8.32 9.51 7.04
C ALA A 116 9.10 10.80 6.71
N ALA A 117 8.80 11.89 7.41
CA ALA A 117 9.53 13.15 7.27
C ALA A 117 11.02 12.99 7.61
N ALA A 118 11.33 12.30 8.73
CA ALA A 118 12.71 12.11 9.20
C ALA A 118 13.57 11.28 8.23
N ILE A 119 12.98 10.30 7.53
CA ILE A 119 13.71 9.46 6.57
C ILE A 119 13.67 9.98 5.14
N GLY A 120 12.93 11.07 4.88
CA GLY A 120 12.77 11.67 3.55
C GLY A 120 11.76 10.96 2.66
N ALA A 121 10.84 10.18 3.23
CA ALA A 121 9.71 9.63 2.49
C ALA A 121 8.68 10.73 2.17
N GLY A 122 8.15 10.72 0.94
CA GLY A 122 7.19 11.72 0.49
C GLY A 122 5.73 11.34 0.73
N SER A 123 5.44 10.09 1.09
CA SER A 123 4.07 9.62 1.29
C SER A 123 3.96 8.53 2.34
N VAL A 124 2.76 8.45 2.93
CA VAL A 124 2.36 7.38 3.87
C VAL A 124 1.03 6.78 3.43
N SER A 125 0.87 5.46 3.65
CA SER A 125 -0.39 4.77 3.38
C SER A 125 -0.97 4.19 4.66
N PHE A 126 -2.23 4.52 4.95
CA PHE A 126 -3.00 3.99 6.07
C PHE A 126 -4.20 3.19 5.57
N GLY A 127 -4.83 2.42 6.43
CA GLY A 127 -6.04 1.68 6.11
C GLY A 127 -6.99 1.54 7.30
N PHE A 128 -8.20 1.07 7.02
CA PHE A 128 -9.23 0.79 8.05
C PHE A 128 -9.38 -0.71 8.33
N PHE A 129 -8.44 -1.53 7.86
CA PHE A 129 -8.48 -2.97 8.08
C PHE A 129 -8.01 -3.35 9.49
N GLY A 130 -8.85 -4.13 10.16
CA GLY A 130 -8.56 -4.67 11.48
C GLY A 130 -7.67 -5.93 11.43
N PRO A 131 -7.44 -6.58 12.58
CA PRO A 131 -6.70 -7.83 12.65
C PRO A 131 -7.40 -8.94 11.87
N LEU A 132 -6.61 -9.91 11.37
CA LEU A 132 -7.16 -11.10 10.71
C LEU A 132 -7.99 -11.91 11.70
N THR A 133 -9.15 -12.39 11.26
CA THR A 133 -9.96 -13.36 11.99
C THR A 133 -9.23 -14.72 12.07
N ASP A 134 -9.66 -15.59 12.99
CA ASP A 134 -9.07 -16.92 13.09
C ASP A 134 -9.31 -17.79 11.84
N ALA A 135 -10.42 -17.53 11.12
CA ALA A 135 -10.69 -18.18 9.85
C ALA A 135 -9.69 -17.68 8.77
N GLN A 136 -9.45 -16.38 8.71
CA GLN A 136 -8.49 -15.79 7.78
C GLN A 136 -7.05 -16.27 8.02
N LYS A 137 -6.62 -16.40 9.29
CA LYS A 137 -5.29 -16.93 9.65
C LYS A 137 -5.07 -18.38 9.22
N LYS A 138 -6.14 -19.18 9.10
CA LYS A 138 -6.10 -20.59 8.69
C LYS A 138 -6.22 -20.78 7.18
N ALA A 139 -6.71 -19.78 6.44
CA ALA A 139 -6.86 -19.85 5.00
C ALA A 139 -5.50 -19.65 4.31
N LEU A 140 -5.25 -20.40 3.23
CA LEU A 140 -4.04 -20.20 2.40
C LEU A 140 -3.98 -18.73 1.89
N TRP A 141 -5.12 -18.21 1.46
CA TRP A 141 -5.30 -16.83 1.07
C TRP A 141 -6.37 -16.21 1.96
N PHE A 142 -5.99 -15.33 2.88
CA PHE A 142 -6.89 -14.77 3.89
C PHE A 142 -8.13 -14.06 3.29
N TRP A 143 -8.03 -13.52 2.08
CA TRP A 143 -9.15 -12.84 1.39
C TRP A 143 -10.21 -13.77 0.81
N THR A 144 -10.03 -15.09 0.89
CA THR A 144 -11.02 -16.09 0.45
C THR A 144 -12.09 -16.36 1.50
N VAL A 145 -11.94 -15.80 2.68
CA VAL A 145 -12.91 -15.87 3.79
C VAL A 145 -13.21 -14.48 4.32
N ASP A 146 -14.40 -14.31 4.88
CA ASP A 146 -14.86 -13.01 5.38
C ASP A 146 -13.95 -12.49 6.50
N GLY A 147 -13.61 -11.20 6.40
CA GLY A 147 -12.88 -10.43 7.41
C GLY A 147 -13.81 -9.61 8.31
N VAL A 148 -13.20 -8.79 9.16
CA VAL A 148 -13.90 -7.81 9.98
C VAL A 148 -14.37 -6.67 9.08
N LYS A 149 -15.67 -6.34 9.13
CA LYS A 149 -16.25 -5.20 8.39
C LYS A 149 -16.23 -3.95 9.26
N ASN A 150 -15.94 -2.81 8.63
CA ASN A 150 -16.14 -1.54 9.31
C ASN A 150 -17.62 -1.31 9.63
N PRO A 151 -17.93 -0.69 10.78
CA PRO A 151 -19.34 -0.47 11.18
C PRO A 151 -20.08 0.46 10.21
N GLU A 152 -21.35 0.15 9.90
CA GLU A 152 -22.23 1.04 9.12
C GLU A 152 -22.80 2.21 9.96
N ASP A 153 -22.18 2.51 11.11
CA ASP A 153 -22.59 3.60 11.99
C ASP A 153 -22.09 4.96 11.49
N PRO A 154 -22.97 5.92 11.20
CA PRO A 154 -22.56 7.27 10.79
C PRO A 154 -21.71 8.01 11.83
N ALA A 155 -21.78 7.65 13.11
CA ALA A 155 -20.92 8.25 14.13
C ALA A 155 -19.48 7.77 13.98
N VAL A 156 -19.26 6.48 13.73
CA VAL A 156 -17.94 5.90 13.48
C VAL A 156 -17.35 6.42 12.16
N TRP A 157 -18.17 6.60 11.12
CA TRP A 157 -17.76 7.25 9.88
C TRP A 157 -17.23 8.68 10.13
N ARG A 158 -17.99 9.49 10.87
CA ARG A 158 -17.55 10.86 11.22
C ARG A 158 -16.27 10.86 12.05
N GLN A 159 -16.12 9.94 12.99
CA GLN A 159 -14.88 9.77 13.77
C GLN A 159 -13.71 9.41 12.87
N ALA A 160 -13.89 8.48 11.94
CA ALA A 160 -12.88 8.12 10.95
C ALA A 160 -12.43 9.33 10.12
N VAL A 161 -13.38 10.08 9.57
CA VAL A 161 -13.10 11.32 8.81
C VAL A 161 -12.35 12.34 9.66
N GLN A 162 -12.75 12.55 10.91
CA GLN A 162 -12.08 13.49 11.80
C GLN A 162 -10.63 13.08 12.11
N ARG A 163 -10.39 11.80 12.43
CA ARG A 163 -9.06 11.27 12.75
C ARG A 163 -8.13 11.29 11.54
N ILE A 164 -8.63 10.92 10.36
CA ILE A 164 -7.83 11.03 9.12
C ILE A 164 -7.57 12.49 8.75
N ARG A 165 -8.51 13.40 9.00
CA ARG A 165 -8.28 14.83 8.80
C ARG A 165 -7.21 15.38 9.76
N GLU A 166 -7.17 14.90 10.99
CA GLU A 166 -6.12 15.23 11.96
C GLU A 166 -4.74 14.78 11.48
N LEU A 167 -4.60 13.51 11.09
CA LEU A 167 -3.37 12.98 10.49
C LEU A 167 -3.01 13.70 9.19
N GLY A 168 -4.00 14.01 8.35
CA GLY A 168 -3.79 14.72 7.09
C GLY A 168 -3.22 16.13 7.29
N ARG A 169 -3.67 16.86 8.29
CA ARG A 169 -3.10 18.20 8.62
C ARG A 169 -1.67 18.07 9.12
N HIS A 170 -1.38 17.12 9.98
CA HIS A 170 -0.01 16.88 10.44
C HIS A 170 0.90 16.50 9.26
N ALA A 171 0.44 15.64 8.37
CA ALA A 171 1.18 15.29 7.15
C ALA A 171 1.40 16.51 6.23
N GLU A 172 0.40 17.39 6.08
CA GLU A 172 0.50 18.64 5.30
C GLU A 172 1.58 19.57 5.85
N GLU A 173 1.65 19.75 7.17
CA GLU A 173 2.67 20.56 7.84
C GLU A 173 4.10 20.09 7.56
N LEU A 174 4.27 18.78 7.31
CA LEU A 174 5.56 18.15 7.01
C LEU A 174 5.78 17.90 5.51
N GLY A 175 4.83 18.32 4.65
CA GLY A 175 4.91 18.12 3.20
C GLY A 175 4.74 16.67 2.76
N ILE A 176 4.02 15.85 3.54
CA ILE A 176 3.78 14.43 3.30
C ILE A 176 2.39 14.22 2.67
N GLU A 177 2.31 13.43 1.61
CA GLU A 177 1.05 12.94 1.07
C GLU A 177 0.53 11.77 1.91
N LEU A 178 -0.75 11.81 2.31
CA LEU A 178 -1.40 10.73 3.04
C LEU A 178 -2.37 10.00 2.12
N ALA A 179 -2.21 8.70 1.96
CA ALA A 179 -3.10 7.88 1.18
C ALA A 179 -3.85 6.86 2.04
N LEU A 180 -5.06 6.50 1.61
CA LEU A 180 -5.88 5.48 2.24
C LEU A 180 -5.98 4.29 1.31
N GLU A 181 -5.53 3.13 1.77
CA GLU A 181 -5.48 1.91 0.96
C GLU A 181 -6.86 1.32 0.73
N MET A 182 -7.23 1.16 -0.54
CA MET A 182 -8.43 0.41 -0.90
C MET A 182 -8.31 -1.04 -0.43
N TYR A 183 -9.26 -1.44 0.41
CA TYR A 183 -9.25 -2.76 1.04
C TYR A 183 -10.67 -3.25 1.32
N GLU A 184 -10.90 -4.53 1.08
CA GLU A 184 -12.22 -5.15 1.26
C GLU A 184 -12.82 -4.93 2.64
N ASP A 185 -14.14 -4.82 2.69
CA ASP A 185 -14.94 -4.73 3.92
C ASP A 185 -14.63 -3.50 4.80
N THR A 186 -13.95 -2.49 4.25
CA THR A 186 -13.64 -1.23 4.94
C THR A 186 -14.40 -0.04 4.34
N TYR A 187 -14.27 1.13 4.95
CA TYR A 187 -14.83 2.39 4.42
C TYR A 187 -14.29 2.77 3.05
N ILE A 188 -13.18 2.20 2.64
CA ILE A 188 -12.56 2.34 1.31
C ILE A 188 -12.57 1.01 0.54
N GLY A 189 -13.55 0.17 0.83
CA GLY A 189 -13.74 -1.16 0.23
C GLY A 189 -14.51 -1.15 -1.10
N SER A 190 -14.83 0.01 -1.64
CA SER A 190 -15.33 0.21 -3.01
C SER A 190 -14.84 1.54 -3.55
N ALA A 191 -14.85 1.72 -4.88
CA ALA A 191 -14.42 2.96 -5.49
C ALA A 191 -15.32 4.15 -5.08
N ASP A 192 -16.63 3.95 -5.03
CA ASP A 192 -17.58 5.00 -4.65
C ASP A 192 -17.40 5.42 -3.18
N SER A 193 -17.22 4.44 -2.28
CA SER A 193 -17.00 4.72 -0.86
C SER A 193 -15.64 5.39 -0.61
N ALA A 194 -14.59 4.96 -1.31
CA ALA A 194 -13.27 5.56 -1.21
C ALA A 194 -13.29 7.04 -1.65
N VAL A 195 -13.89 7.35 -2.79
CA VAL A 195 -14.05 8.73 -3.28
C VAL A 195 -14.88 9.57 -2.31
N ARG A 196 -15.99 9.03 -1.81
CA ARG A 196 -16.80 9.71 -0.79
C ARG A 196 -15.96 10.02 0.45
N PHE A 197 -15.19 9.05 0.94
CA PHE A 197 -14.42 9.21 2.17
C PHE A 197 -13.36 10.33 2.04
N VAL A 198 -12.53 10.32 0.98
CA VAL A 198 -11.53 11.37 0.80
C VAL A 198 -12.15 12.74 0.53
N THR A 199 -13.33 12.77 -0.10
CA THR A 199 -14.13 14.01 -0.28
C THR A 199 -14.62 14.53 1.07
N ASP A 200 -15.12 13.67 1.95
CA ASP A 200 -15.55 14.04 3.30
C ASP A 200 -14.36 14.51 4.17
N VAL A 201 -13.15 13.95 3.98
CA VAL A 201 -11.90 14.44 4.62
C VAL A 201 -11.57 15.85 4.12
N GLY A 202 -11.63 16.11 2.82
CA GLY A 202 -11.55 17.44 2.23
C GLY A 202 -10.17 18.12 2.34
N LEU A 203 -9.07 17.37 2.36
CA LEU A 203 -7.70 17.88 2.37
C LEU A 203 -6.99 17.52 1.06
N PRO A 204 -6.25 18.44 0.42
CA PRO A 204 -5.63 18.21 -0.88
C PRO A 204 -4.48 17.18 -0.85
N ASN A 205 -3.80 17.04 0.30
CA ASN A 205 -2.73 16.07 0.51
C ASN A 205 -3.24 14.69 0.97
N VAL A 206 -4.56 14.51 1.17
CA VAL A 206 -5.17 13.23 1.51
C VAL A 206 -5.83 12.64 0.27
N GLY A 207 -5.46 11.41 -0.07
CA GLY A 207 -5.98 10.70 -1.24
C GLY A 207 -6.10 9.21 -1.05
N ILE A 208 -6.06 8.49 -2.16
CA ILE A 208 -6.30 7.06 -2.23
C ILE A 208 -4.99 6.34 -2.63
N ASN A 209 -4.64 5.29 -1.90
CA ASN A 209 -3.79 4.24 -2.41
C ASN A 209 -4.67 3.34 -3.28
N ALA A 210 -4.50 3.46 -4.61
CA ALA A 210 -5.39 2.87 -5.62
C ALA A 210 -5.18 1.35 -5.77
N ASP A 211 -5.14 0.62 -4.66
CA ASP A 211 -4.94 -0.82 -4.65
C ASP A 211 -6.20 -1.57 -5.08
N LEU A 212 -6.47 -1.58 -6.38
CA LEU A 212 -7.58 -2.34 -6.96
C LEU A 212 -7.37 -3.85 -6.80
N GLY A 213 -6.12 -4.30 -6.63
CA GLY A 213 -5.78 -5.69 -6.42
C GLY A 213 -6.50 -6.28 -5.22
N ASN A 214 -6.63 -5.51 -4.12
CA ASN A 214 -7.38 -5.93 -2.94
C ASN A 214 -8.86 -6.20 -3.19
N LEU A 215 -9.46 -5.57 -4.21
CA LEU A 215 -10.86 -5.77 -4.55
C LEU A 215 -11.05 -6.88 -5.59
N VAL A 216 -10.22 -6.91 -6.65
CA VAL A 216 -10.36 -7.94 -7.70
C VAL A 216 -9.95 -9.34 -7.24
N ARG A 217 -9.24 -9.47 -6.10
CA ARG A 217 -8.87 -10.77 -5.53
C ARG A 217 -10.01 -11.51 -4.82
N LEU A 218 -11.12 -10.83 -4.51
CA LEU A 218 -12.19 -11.37 -3.67
C LEU A 218 -12.95 -12.50 -4.37
N HIS A 219 -13.28 -13.55 -3.63
CA HIS A 219 -14.06 -14.70 -4.11
C HIS A 219 -15.56 -14.42 -4.09
N ARG A 220 -15.92 -13.22 -4.56
CA ARG A 220 -17.30 -12.76 -4.74
C ARG A 220 -17.36 -11.79 -5.92
N PRO A 221 -18.52 -11.52 -6.52
CA PRO A 221 -18.68 -10.49 -7.54
C PRO A 221 -18.19 -9.13 -7.06
N VAL A 222 -17.44 -8.43 -7.89
CA VAL A 222 -16.91 -7.09 -7.63
C VAL A 222 -17.09 -6.21 -8.87
N GLU A 223 -17.04 -4.90 -8.68
CA GLU A 223 -17.02 -3.96 -9.80
C GLU A 223 -15.80 -4.22 -10.70
N HIS A 224 -15.97 -4.10 -12.01
CA HIS A 224 -14.85 -4.25 -12.95
C HIS A 224 -13.76 -3.21 -12.66
N TRP A 225 -12.48 -3.61 -12.78
CA TRP A 225 -11.34 -2.76 -12.44
C TRP A 225 -11.33 -1.41 -13.18
N GLN A 226 -11.83 -1.36 -14.43
CA GLN A 226 -11.75 -0.16 -15.27
C GLN A 226 -12.66 0.98 -14.78
N PRO A 227 -13.97 0.79 -14.50
CA PRO A 227 -14.76 1.82 -13.83
C PRO A 227 -14.27 2.15 -12.41
N MET A 228 -13.77 1.17 -11.63
CA MET A 228 -13.15 1.46 -10.35
C MET A 228 -11.97 2.44 -10.53
N MET A 229 -11.06 2.15 -11.46
CA MET A 229 -9.90 3.00 -11.73
C MET A 229 -10.31 4.40 -12.20
N ALA A 230 -11.32 4.50 -13.06
CA ALA A 230 -11.83 5.78 -13.54
C ALA A 230 -12.33 6.69 -12.42
N LYS A 231 -12.96 6.11 -11.39
CA LYS A 231 -13.45 6.84 -10.22
C LYS A 231 -12.33 7.31 -9.30
N VAL A 232 -11.33 6.45 -9.04
CA VAL A 232 -10.30 6.72 -8.02
C VAL A 232 -9.07 7.45 -8.57
N ALA A 233 -8.81 7.39 -9.87
CA ALA A 233 -7.63 8.01 -10.49
C ALA A 233 -7.44 9.50 -10.16
N PRO A 234 -8.50 10.36 -10.08
CA PRO A 234 -8.36 11.75 -9.69
C PRO A 234 -7.86 11.98 -8.25
N PHE A 235 -7.95 10.95 -7.41
CA PHE A 235 -7.62 11.00 -5.98
C PHE A 235 -6.41 10.15 -5.63
N ALA A 236 -5.78 9.49 -6.61
CA ALA A 236 -4.65 8.59 -6.37
C ALA A 236 -3.40 9.37 -5.94
N LYS A 237 -2.88 9.07 -4.73
CA LYS A 237 -1.70 9.68 -4.11
C LYS A 237 -0.61 8.65 -3.79
N TYR A 238 -0.93 7.39 -3.99
CA TYR A 238 -0.10 6.24 -3.67
C TYR A 238 -0.62 5.05 -4.46
N TRP A 239 0.21 4.09 -4.82
CA TRP A 239 -0.30 2.94 -5.55
C TRP A 239 0.47 1.65 -5.27
N HIS A 240 -0.11 0.79 -4.43
CA HIS A 240 0.26 -0.62 -4.39
C HIS A 240 -0.20 -1.31 -5.67
N VAL A 241 0.73 -1.82 -6.44
CA VAL A 241 0.44 -2.50 -7.70
C VAL A 241 0.59 -4.00 -7.54
N LYS A 242 -0.52 -4.71 -7.70
CA LYS A 242 -0.61 -6.17 -7.70
C LYS A 242 -1.73 -6.63 -8.59
N ASN A 243 -1.67 -7.85 -9.07
CA ASN A 243 -2.67 -8.40 -9.98
C ASN A 243 -3.05 -9.82 -9.61
N TYR A 244 -4.18 -10.29 -10.13
CA TYR A 244 -4.72 -11.60 -9.88
C TYR A 244 -5.27 -12.20 -11.18
N TYR A 245 -5.08 -13.50 -11.36
CA TYR A 245 -5.96 -14.27 -12.22
C TYR A 245 -7.33 -14.33 -11.56
N ARG A 246 -8.39 -14.17 -12.33
CA ARG A 246 -9.76 -14.22 -11.84
C ARG A 246 -10.62 -14.98 -12.83
N THR A 247 -11.28 -16.02 -12.34
CA THR A 247 -12.26 -16.81 -13.10
C THR A 247 -13.61 -16.66 -12.41
N GLU A 248 -14.63 -16.35 -13.17
CA GLU A 248 -16.01 -16.25 -12.72
C GLU A 248 -16.88 -17.19 -13.55
N ASP A 249 -17.72 -17.97 -12.89
CA ASP A 249 -18.78 -18.76 -13.49
C ASP A 249 -20.13 -18.19 -13.04
N GLU A 250 -20.77 -17.45 -13.92
CA GLU A 250 -22.05 -16.82 -13.66
C GLU A 250 -23.16 -17.84 -13.36
N THR A 251 -23.05 -19.07 -13.87
CA THR A 251 -24.05 -20.12 -13.67
C THR A 251 -24.04 -20.67 -12.27
N SER A 252 -22.85 -20.93 -11.71
CA SER A 252 -22.67 -21.46 -10.37
C SER A 252 -22.44 -20.37 -9.31
N GLY A 253 -22.14 -19.13 -9.74
CA GLY A 253 -21.69 -18.04 -8.87
C GLY A 253 -20.29 -18.23 -8.31
N LEU A 254 -19.54 -19.22 -8.84
CA LEU A 254 -18.16 -19.49 -8.39
C LEU A 254 -17.23 -18.38 -8.87
N VAL A 255 -16.46 -17.85 -7.92
CA VAL A 255 -15.35 -16.93 -8.20
C VAL A 255 -14.08 -17.49 -7.58
N VAL A 256 -13.04 -17.62 -8.39
CA VAL A 256 -11.71 -18.10 -7.95
C VAL A 256 -10.65 -17.11 -8.41
N THR A 257 -9.73 -16.77 -7.50
CA THR A 257 -8.61 -15.88 -7.80
C THR A 257 -7.29 -16.46 -7.30
N HIS A 258 -6.23 -16.16 -8.01
CA HIS A 258 -4.86 -16.46 -7.61
C HIS A 258 -3.96 -15.25 -7.91
N PRO A 259 -2.93 -14.99 -7.08
CA PRO A 259 -1.95 -13.96 -7.39
C PRO A 259 -1.35 -14.15 -8.79
N ALA A 260 -1.14 -13.06 -9.49
CA ALA A 260 -0.56 -13.03 -10.83
C ALA A 260 0.46 -11.90 -10.96
N PRO A 261 1.50 -12.06 -11.80
CA PRO A 261 2.31 -10.93 -12.24
C PRO A 261 1.44 -9.86 -12.89
N LEU A 262 1.86 -8.60 -12.83
CA LEU A 262 1.07 -7.45 -13.36
C LEU A 262 0.69 -7.64 -14.84
N GLU A 263 1.57 -8.27 -15.61
CA GLU A 263 1.41 -8.47 -17.04
C GLU A 263 0.27 -9.44 -17.39
N PHE A 264 -0.09 -10.37 -16.50
CA PHE A 264 -0.97 -11.51 -16.80
C PHE A 264 -2.32 -11.51 -16.06
N GLY A 265 -2.51 -10.64 -15.07
CA GLY A 265 -3.74 -10.62 -14.26
C GLY A 265 -4.91 -9.90 -14.96
N VAL A 266 -6.02 -9.81 -14.24
CA VAL A 266 -7.28 -9.22 -14.74
C VAL A 266 -7.19 -7.71 -14.98
N ILE A 267 -6.35 -7.00 -14.23
CA ILE A 267 -6.16 -5.55 -14.38
C ILE A 267 -5.19 -5.31 -15.55
N ASN A 268 -5.63 -4.55 -16.55
CA ASN A 268 -4.73 -4.06 -17.60
C ASN A 268 -3.97 -2.83 -17.10
N TYR A 269 -2.79 -3.04 -16.53
CA TYR A 269 -1.97 -1.96 -15.95
C TYR A 269 -1.54 -0.91 -16.96
N ARG A 270 -1.36 -1.25 -18.23
CA ARG A 270 -1.06 -0.25 -19.27
C ARG A 270 -2.21 0.76 -19.42
N ALA A 271 -3.45 0.29 -19.36
CA ALA A 271 -4.62 1.16 -19.44
C ALA A 271 -4.83 1.90 -18.11
N ALA A 272 -4.71 1.22 -16.97
CA ALA A 272 -4.89 1.82 -15.65
C ALA A 272 -3.88 2.96 -15.38
N ILE A 273 -2.60 2.77 -15.74
CA ILE A 273 -1.56 3.80 -15.61
C ILE A 273 -1.87 5.00 -16.49
N ARG A 274 -2.33 4.79 -17.76
CA ARG A 274 -2.72 5.90 -18.62
C ARG A 274 -3.87 6.73 -18.01
N MET A 275 -4.83 6.06 -17.37
CA MET A 275 -5.93 6.75 -16.68
C MET A 275 -5.40 7.58 -15.49
N ALA A 276 -4.55 7.02 -14.65
CA ALA A 276 -3.94 7.74 -13.53
C ALA A 276 -3.10 8.94 -13.99
N LEU A 277 -2.25 8.76 -15.00
CA LEU A 277 -1.41 9.83 -15.55
C LEU A 277 -2.22 10.96 -16.20
N ALA A 278 -3.39 10.64 -16.79
CA ALA A 278 -4.30 11.65 -17.33
C ALA A 278 -4.89 12.55 -16.24
N HIS A 279 -4.91 12.08 -14.98
CA HIS A 279 -5.34 12.83 -13.81
C HIS A 279 -4.18 13.40 -12.96
N GLY A 280 -2.94 13.31 -13.48
CA GLY A 280 -1.78 13.93 -12.83
C GLY A 280 -1.10 13.07 -11.77
N PHE A 281 -1.34 11.75 -11.74
CA PHE A 281 -0.59 10.85 -10.85
C PHE A 281 0.91 10.97 -11.10
N ASP A 282 1.68 11.26 -10.05
CA ASP A 282 3.13 11.46 -10.09
C ASP A 282 3.84 10.86 -8.86
N SER A 283 3.20 9.92 -8.18
CA SER A 283 3.71 9.26 -6.98
C SER A 283 4.40 7.92 -7.32
N PRO A 284 5.17 7.33 -6.37
CA PRO A 284 5.80 6.02 -6.57
C PRO A 284 4.80 4.89 -6.84
N PHE A 285 5.25 3.87 -7.58
CA PHE A 285 4.60 2.55 -7.61
C PHE A 285 5.28 1.62 -6.62
N LEU A 286 4.49 0.89 -5.84
CA LEU A 286 4.98 -0.07 -4.85
C LEU A 286 4.55 -1.47 -5.30
N CYS A 287 5.53 -2.28 -5.75
CA CYS A 287 5.27 -3.63 -6.22
C CYS A 287 4.99 -4.57 -5.05
N GLU A 288 3.78 -5.11 -5.03
CA GLU A 288 3.31 -6.04 -4.01
C GLU A 288 2.91 -7.36 -4.66
N HIS A 289 3.33 -8.49 -4.07
CA HIS A 289 2.93 -9.80 -4.54
C HIS A 289 2.77 -10.79 -3.39
N TYR A 290 1.78 -11.67 -3.49
CA TYR A 290 1.54 -12.73 -2.52
C TYR A 290 1.93 -14.09 -3.10
N GLY A 291 2.60 -14.90 -2.28
CA GLY A 291 2.95 -16.28 -2.59
C GLY A 291 4.19 -16.46 -3.47
N GLY A 292 4.72 -17.65 -3.45
CA GLY A 292 5.94 -18.00 -4.15
C GLY A 292 7.14 -17.15 -3.74
N ASP A 293 8.03 -16.87 -4.67
CA ASP A 293 9.08 -15.85 -4.55
C ASP A 293 8.51 -14.48 -4.92
N GLY A 294 7.85 -13.84 -3.94
CA GLY A 294 7.18 -12.56 -4.13
C GLY A 294 8.13 -11.44 -4.54
N LEU A 295 9.40 -11.48 -4.11
CA LEU A 295 10.39 -10.48 -4.46
C LEU A 295 10.80 -10.59 -5.94
N SER A 296 11.06 -11.80 -6.44
CA SER A 296 11.36 -12.02 -7.86
C SER A 296 10.20 -11.64 -8.76
N VAL A 297 8.95 -11.92 -8.35
CA VAL A 297 7.77 -11.47 -9.10
C VAL A 297 7.65 -9.96 -9.07
N SER A 298 7.91 -9.31 -7.94
CA SER A 298 7.91 -7.84 -7.82
C SER A 298 9.00 -7.21 -8.70
N ALA A 299 10.18 -7.82 -8.83
CA ALA A 299 11.22 -7.38 -9.76
C ALA A 299 10.77 -7.48 -11.22
N ALA A 300 10.14 -8.58 -11.61
CA ALA A 300 9.54 -8.72 -12.96
C ALA A 300 8.42 -7.68 -13.20
N ASN A 301 7.62 -7.39 -12.18
CA ASN A 301 6.58 -6.36 -12.22
C ASN A 301 7.18 -4.95 -12.40
N ARG A 302 8.27 -4.62 -11.69
CA ARG A 302 9.02 -3.37 -11.89
C ARG A 302 9.48 -3.25 -13.34
N ASP A 303 10.06 -4.29 -13.90
CA ASP A 303 10.56 -4.27 -15.28
C ASP A 303 9.41 -4.15 -16.29
N TYR A 304 8.26 -4.76 -16.01
CA TYR A 304 7.04 -4.55 -16.80
C TYR A 304 6.57 -3.10 -16.72
N LEU A 305 6.50 -2.49 -15.53
CA LEU A 305 6.15 -1.08 -15.35
C LEU A 305 7.09 -0.18 -16.15
N ARG A 306 8.41 -0.39 -16.07
CA ARG A 306 9.40 0.34 -16.86
C ARG A 306 9.08 0.29 -18.36
N ARG A 307 8.62 -0.87 -18.89
CA ARG A 307 8.26 -1.02 -20.32
C ARG A 307 7.01 -0.25 -20.73
N ILE A 308 6.06 -0.02 -19.82
CA ILE A 308 4.75 0.57 -20.12
C ILE A 308 4.60 2.03 -19.71
N LEU A 309 5.46 2.54 -18.86
CA LEU A 309 5.53 3.95 -18.47
C LEU A 309 5.93 4.83 -19.66
N PRO A 310 5.55 6.12 -19.67
CA PRO A 310 5.96 7.06 -20.71
C PRO A 310 7.47 7.19 -20.82
N ARG A 311 7.95 7.43 -22.03
CA ARG A 311 9.39 7.67 -22.27
C ARG A 311 9.81 9.09 -21.93
N ASP A 312 8.85 10.03 -22.06
CA ASP A 312 9.06 11.49 -21.90
C ASP A 312 8.09 12.05 -20.85
#